data_d3ff0091f52e9706101ab84c9ca78911
#
_entry.id   d3ff0091f52e9706101ab84c9ca78911
#
_cell.length_a   1.000
_cell.length_b   1.000
_cell.length_c   1.000
_cell.angle_alpha   90.00
_cell.angle_beta   90.00
_cell.angle_gamma   90.00
#
_symmetry.space_group_name_H-M   'P 1'
#
loop_
_entity.id
_entity.type
_entity.pdbx_description
1 polymer ?
#
loop_
_entity_poly.entity_id
_entity_poly.type
_entity_poly.pdbx_seq_one_letter_code
_entity_poly.pdbx_strand_id
1 'polypeptide(L)'
;KEGRVRPEQSIWDIWRGDPWPRNIVLLDNDFFGQPAWRDRIREIQDGGFKVSFNQGINARLINDEAAEAIASVKYYDDDFTARRIYTAWDNRKDEERLFKGLNALVRYGVKPDHVMVYMLCGFWPDETQTDREYRRKRLRDCGARPYARPYVRTKEIVGFQRWVVG
;
A
#
# COMPACT_ATOMS: atom_id res chain seq x y z
N LYS A 1 24.99 -2.23 3.29
CA LYS A 1 25.21 -0.78 3.52
C LYS A 1 24.12 -0.06 2.77
N GLU A 2 23.13 0.45 3.47
CA GLU A 2 22.15 1.36 2.90
C GLU A 2 22.90 2.59 2.39
N GLY A 3 22.71 2.92 1.11
CA GLY A 3 23.29 4.09 0.50
C GLY A 3 22.73 5.36 1.15
N ARG A 4 23.48 6.47 1.07
CA ARG A 4 22.97 7.78 1.49
C ARG A 4 21.64 8.05 0.77
N VAL A 5 20.63 8.46 1.53
CA VAL A 5 19.37 8.99 0.97
C VAL A 5 19.76 10.10 -0.02
N ARG A 6 19.40 9.92 -1.28
CA ARG A 6 19.63 10.94 -2.31
C ARG A 6 18.59 12.06 -2.13
N PRO A 7 18.90 13.30 -2.53
CA PRO A 7 17.91 14.36 -2.58
C PRO A 7 16.71 13.89 -3.40
N GLU A 8 15.52 14.19 -2.90
CA GLU A 8 14.27 13.83 -3.53
C GLU A 8 14.15 14.54 -4.88
N GLN A 9 13.88 13.78 -5.93
CA GLN A 9 13.69 14.33 -7.27
C GLN A 9 12.25 14.80 -7.46
N SER A 10 12.05 15.84 -8.25
CA SER A 10 10.74 16.27 -8.71
C SER A 10 10.07 15.18 -9.56
N ILE A 11 8.75 15.07 -9.51
CA ILE A 11 7.98 14.21 -10.42
C ILE A 11 8.26 14.56 -11.89
N TRP A 12 8.43 15.85 -12.17
CA TRP A 12 8.75 16.33 -13.51
C TRP A 12 10.14 15.91 -13.98
N ASP A 13 11.11 15.80 -13.07
CA ASP A 13 12.48 15.38 -13.39
C ASP A 13 12.57 13.88 -13.71
N ILE A 14 11.71 13.07 -13.12
CA ILE A 14 11.69 11.61 -13.35
C ILE A 14 10.78 11.21 -14.52
N TRP A 15 9.85 12.06 -14.91
CA TRP A 15 9.01 11.81 -16.09
C TRP A 15 9.80 12.05 -17.38
N ARG A 16 9.66 11.15 -18.33
CA ARG A 16 10.41 11.18 -19.59
C ARG A 16 10.01 12.31 -20.56
N GLY A 17 8.93 13.05 -20.28
CA GLY A 17 8.38 14.05 -21.19
C GLY A 17 7.48 13.44 -22.29
N ASP A 18 6.93 14.32 -23.14
CA ASP A 18 6.12 13.88 -24.28
C ASP A 18 6.98 13.10 -25.32
N PRO A 19 6.46 12.07 -25.98
CA PRO A 19 5.07 11.58 -25.98
C PRO A 19 4.76 10.50 -24.91
N TRP A 20 5.58 10.36 -23.89
CA TRP A 20 5.40 9.31 -22.88
C TRP A 20 4.15 9.56 -22.00
N PRO A 21 3.42 8.51 -21.61
CA PRO A 21 2.27 8.66 -20.75
C PRO A 21 2.66 9.26 -19.39
N ARG A 22 1.75 10.00 -18.78
CA ARG A 22 1.94 10.58 -17.44
C ARG A 22 1.65 9.55 -16.33
N ASN A 23 2.46 8.50 -16.34
CA ASN A 23 2.40 7.39 -15.39
C ASN A 23 3.69 7.37 -14.57
N ILE A 24 3.57 7.39 -13.24
CA ILE A 24 4.69 7.40 -12.32
C ILE A 24 4.56 6.23 -11.35
N VAL A 25 5.62 5.41 -11.27
CA VAL A 25 5.75 4.36 -10.25
C VAL A 25 6.68 4.87 -9.16
N LEU A 26 6.15 5.02 -7.95
CA LEU A 26 6.92 5.40 -6.77
C LEU A 26 7.50 4.15 -6.12
N LEU A 27 8.82 4.10 -6.02
CA LEU A 27 9.57 2.99 -5.42
C LEU A 27 10.01 3.28 -3.98
N ASP A 28 9.45 4.32 -3.37
CA ASP A 28 9.76 4.69 -2.00
C ASP A 28 9.02 3.78 -1.01
N ASN A 29 9.75 3.23 -0.05
CA ASN A 29 9.18 2.38 1.00
C ASN A 29 8.37 3.17 2.05
N ASP A 30 8.57 4.48 2.12
CA ASP A 30 7.89 5.37 3.07
C ASP A 30 7.69 6.76 2.47
N PHE A 31 6.89 6.83 1.41
CA PHE A 31 6.64 8.08 0.68
C PHE A 31 6.13 9.20 1.61
N PHE A 32 5.20 8.90 2.51
CA PHE A 32 4.61 9.89 3.42
C PHE A 32 5.50 10.24 4.63
N GLY A 33 6.59 9.51 4.83
CA GLY A 33 7.66 9.85 5.77
C GLY A 33 8.68 10.84 5.21
N GLN A 34 8.68 11.09 3.89
CA GLN A 34 9.60 12.04 3.26
C GLN A 34 9.18 13.49 3.52
N PRO A 35 10.12 14.42 3.79
CA PRO A 35 9.76 15.82 4.10
C PRO A 35 8.99 16.53 3.00
N ALA A 36 9.29 16.25 1.73
CA ALA A 36 8.71 16.92 0.56
C ALA A 36 7.52 16.18 -0.06
N TRP A 37 6.93 15.20 0.60
CA TRP A 37 5.83 14.44 0.02
C TRP A 37 4.64 15.30 -0.42
N ARG A 38 4.40 16.42 0.26
CA ARG A 38 3.32 17.36 -0.10
C ARG A 38 3.57 18.02 -1.45
N ASP A 39 4.82 18.41 -1.71
CA ASP A 39 5.20 18.98 -3.00
C ASP A 39 5.07 17.95 -4.12
N ARG A 40 5.48 16.70 -3.86
CA ARG A 40 5.31 15.60 -4.83
C ARG A 40 3.84 15.34 -5.14
N ILE A 41 2.95 15.36 -4.15
CA ILE A 41 1.51 15.21 -4.36
C ILE A 41 0.96 16.37 -5.23
N ARG A 42 1.36 17.61 -4.97
CA ARG A 42 0.96 18.76 -5.81
C ARG A 42 1.43 18.57 -7.26
N GLU A 43 2.68 18.19 -7.47
CA GLU A 43 3.20 17.93 -8.82
C GLU A 43 2.42 16.82 -9.54
N ILE A 44 2.05 15.75 -8.83
CA ILE A 44 1.22 14.66 -9.38
C ILE A 44 -0.16 15.20 -9.79
N GLN A 45 -0.78 16.02 -8.95
CA GLN A 45 -2.08 16.64 -9.23
C GLN A 45 -2.00 17.61 -10.40
N ASP A 46 -1.07 18.56 -10.37
CA ASP A 46 -0.91 19.62 -11.38
C ASP A 46 -0.57 19.03 -12.74
N GLY A 47 0.24 17.99 -12.76
CA GLY A 47 0.60 17.27 -13.98
C GLY A 47 -0.46 16.30 -14.48
N GLY A 48 -1.51 16.02 -13.69
CA GLY A 48 -2.53 15.02 -14.02
C GLY A 48 -1.99 13.60 -14.10
N PHE A 49 -0.89 13.31 -13.40
CA PHE A 49 -0.25 12.01 -13.42
C PHE A 49 -1.10 10.92 -12.78
N LYS A 50 -1.02 9.71 -13.35
CA LYS A 50 -1.39 8.48 -12.66
C LYS A 50 -0.19 8.02 -11.83
N VAL A 51 -0.43 7.59 -10.61
CA VAL A 51 0.64 7.19 -9.68
C VAL A 51 0.40 5.80 -9.13
N SER A 52 1.44 4.98 -9.10
CA SER A 52 1.46 3.73 -8.34
C SER A 52 2.37 3.87 -7.13
N PHE A 53 1.82 3.60 -5.92
CA PHE A 53 2.60 3.45 -4.70
C PHE A 53 3.06 1.98 -4.60
N ASN A 54 3.96 1.59 -5.51
CA ASN A 54 4.32 0.19 -5.75
C ASN A 54 4.89 -0.54 -4.51
N GLN A 55 5.72 0.14 -3.71
CA GLN A 55 6.24 -0.43 -2.46
C GLN A 55 5.20 -0.44 -1.33
N GLY A 56 4.03 0.12 -1.59
CA GLY A 56 2.95 0.26 -0.62
C GLY A 56 3.09 1.50 0.24
N ILE A 57 2.01 1.77 0.98
CA ILE A 57 1.96 2.82 1.99
C ILE A 57 2.02 2.19 3.38
N ASN A 58 2.61 2.87 4.33
CA ASN A 58 2.57 2.44 5.73
C ASN A 58 1.25 2.91 6.38
N ALA A 59 0.18 2.13 6.22
CA ALA A 59 -1.15 2.50 6.71
C ALA A 59 -1.19 2.78 8.22
N ARG A 60 -0.25 2.22 9.00
CA ARG A 60 -0.13 2.48 10.46
C ARG A 60 0.26 3.92 10.79
N LEU A 61 0.81 4.65 9.82
CA LEU A 61 1.26 6.04 9.97
C LEU A 61 0.38 7.02 9.20
N ILE A 62 -0.63 6.54 8.46
CA ILE A 62 -1.53 7.40 7.68
C ILE A 62 -2.43 8.19 8.63
N ASN A 63 -2.28 9.51 8.59
CA ASN A 63 -3.17 10.48 9.22
C ASN A 63 -4.18 11.04 8.21
N ASP A 64 -5.03 11.94 8.64
CA ASP A 64 -6.09 12.53 7.80
C ASP A 64 -5.51 13.27 6.59
N GLU A 65 -4.42 14.02 6.76
CA GLU A 65 -3.77 14.77 5.67
C GLU A 65 -3.22 13.84 4.59
N ALA A 66 -2.52 12.77 4.99
CA ALA A 66 -2.00 11.78 4.06
C ALA A 66 -3.12 10.99 3.36
N ALA A 67 -4.20 10.67 4.09
CA ALA A 67 -5.36 9.99 3.52
C ALA A 67 -6.07 10.86 2.47
N GLU A 68 -6.25 12.16 2.74
CA GLU A 68 -6.80 13.12 1.79
C GLU A 68 -5.91 13.24 0.54
N ALA A 69 -4.60 13.34 0.73
CA ALA A 69 -3.64 13.40 -0.35
C ALA A 69 -3.70 12.16 -1.26
N ILE A 70 -3.76 10.94 -0.68
CA ILE A 70 -3.91 9.70 -1.44
C ILE A 70 -5.23 9.69 -2.22
N ALA A 71 -6.34 10.09 -1.59
CA ALA A 71 -7.65 10.11 -2.23
C ALA A 71 -7.71 11.13 -3.40
N SER A 72 -6.94 12.21 -3.32
CA SER A 72 -6.92 13.30 -4.31
C SER A 72 -6.18 12.98 -5.60
N VAL A 73 -5.31 11.97 -5.61
CA VAL A 73 -4.52 11.59 -6.78
C VAL A 73 -5.14 10.40 -7.55
N LYS A 74 -4.75 10.26 -8.80
CA LYS A 74 -5.14 9.11 -9.64
C LYS A 74 -4.23 7.91 -9.32
N TYR A 75 -4.44 7.27 -8.15
CA TYR A 75 -3.67 6.09 -7.76
C TYR A 75 -4.10 4.84 -8.53
N TYR A 76 -3.14 3.99 -8.88
CA TYR A 76 -3.32 2.75 -9.64
C TYR A 76 -2.36 1.66 -9.16
N ASP A 77 -2.56 0.44 -9.67
CA ASP A 77 -1.54 -0.61 -9.65
C ASP A 77 -0.34 -0.23 -10.53
N ASP A 78 0.69 -1.04 -10.54
CA ASP A 78 1.92 -0.81 -11.29
C ASP A 78 1.77 -0.94 -12.81
N ASP A 79 0.72 -1.62 -13.26
CA ASP A 79 0.32 -1.70 -14.68
C ASP A 79 -0.62 -0.57 -15.10
N PHE A 80 -1.05 0.30 -14.19
CA PHE A 80 -2.01 1.39 -14.41
C PHE A 80 -3.37 0.96 -14.96
N THR A 81 -3.78 -0.25 -14.64
CA THR A 81 -5.03 -0.85 -15.13
C THR A 81 -6.17 -0.78 -14.12
N ALA A 82 -5.88 -0.94 -12.83
CA ALA A 82 -6.87 -0.94 -11.76
C ALA A 82 -6.52 0.04 -10.63
N ARG A 83 -7.55 0.63 -10.00
CA ARG A 83 -7.36 1.44 -8.79
C ARG A 83 -6.87 0.54 -7.67
N ARG A 84 -5.66 0.83 -7.13
CA ARG A 84 -5.03 0.00 -6.12
C ARG A 84 -4.12 0.79 -5.19
N ILE A 85 -4.23 0.50 -3.91
CA ILE A 85 -3.30 0.91 -2.85
C ILE A 85 -2.82 -0.36 -2.16
N TYR A 86 -1.52 -0.44 -1.92
CA TYR A 86 -0.91 -1.57 -1.23
C TYR A 86 -0.48 -1.16 0.18
N THR A 87 -0.68 -2.04 1.13
CA THR A 87 -0.16 -1.93 2.50
C THR A 87 0.07 -3.32 3.09
N ALA A 88 0.53 -3.42 4.33
CA ALA A 88 0.80 -4.70 4.97
C ALA A 88 0.27 -4.77 6.40
N TRP A 89 -0.15 -5.97 6.80
CA TRP A 89 -0.48 -6.34 8.16
C TRP A 89 0.27 -7.61 8.56
N ASP A 90 1.49 -7.45 9.02
CA ASP A 90 2.35 -8.57 9.35
C ASP A 90 2.26 -9.00 10.80
N ASN A 91 1.91 -8.10 11.72
CA ASN A 91 1.82 -8.37 13.15
C ASN A 91 0.46 -7.95 13.71
N ARG A 92 -0.18 -8.83 14.51
CA ARG A 92 -1.45 -8.52 15.19
C ARG A 92 -1.37 -7.32 16.14
N LYS A 93 -0.21 -7.05 16.70
CA LYS A 93 0.01 -5.87 17.57
C LYS A 93 -0.23 -4.53 16.85
N ASP A 94 -0.17 -4.53 15.53
CA ASP A 94 -0.38 -3.35 14.70
C ASP A 94 -1.85 -3.15 14.29
N GLU A 95 -2.77 -4.02 14.73
CA GLU A 95 -4.17 -4.02 14.29
C GLU A 95 -4.83 -2.65 14.44
N GLU A 96 -4.81 -2.09 15.64
CA GLU A 96 -5.47 -0.81 15.92
C GLU A 96 -4.94 0.32 15.02
N ARG A 97 -3.61 0.42 14.88
CA ARG A 97 -2.98 1.44 14.04
C ARG A 97 -3.30 1.25 12.56
N LEU A 98 -3.25 0.01 12.09
CA LEU A 98 -3.60 -0.33 10.72
C LEU A 98 -5.04 0.08 10.40
N PHE A 99 -6.01 -0.37 11.20
CA PHE A 99 -7.42 -0.09 10.95
C PHE A 99 -7.77 1.40 11.12
N LYS A 100 -7.08 2.12 11.99
CA LYS A 100 -7.17 3.58 12.05
C LYS A 100 -6.79 4.22 10.71
N GLY A 101 -5.67 3.79 10.12
CA GLY A 101 -5.23 4.27 8.80
C GLY A 101 -6.17 3.86 7.67
N LEU A 102 -6.64 2.61 7.64
CA LEU A 102 -7.62 2.14 6.66
C LEU A 102 -8.93 2.94 6.74
N ASN A 103 -9.43 3.21 7.95
CA ASN A 103 -10.62 4.01 8.17
C ASN A 103 -10.43 5.47 7.72
N ALA A 104 -9.24 6.05 7.91
CA ALA A 104 -8.91 7.37 7.40
C ALA A 104 -8.98 7.39 5.86
N LEU A 105 -8.36 6.42 5.18
CA LEU A 105 -8.44 6.30 3.71
C LEU A 105 -9.89 6.25 3.22
N VAL A 106 -10.73 5.43 3.84
CA VAL A 106 -12.15 5.28 3.48
C VAL A 106 -12.92 6.58 3.70
N ARG A 107 -12.69 7.26 4.82
CA ARG A 107 -13.32 8.54 5.16
C ARG A 107 -13.05 9.62 4.12
N TYR A 108 -11.85 9.63 3.54
CA TYR A 108 -11.46 10.56 2.48
C TYR A 108 -11.77 10.09 1.06
N GLY A 109 -12.45 8.95 0.90
CA GLY A 109 -13.02 8.52 -0.38
C GLY A 109 -12.26 7.41 -1.11
N VAL A 110 -11.24 6.81 -0.49
CA VAL A 110 -10.64 5.59 -1.03
C VAL A 110 -11.60 4.42 -0.81
N LYS A 111 -12.00 3.74 -1.88
CA LYS A 111 -12.88 2.57 -1.75
C LYS A 111 -12.14 1.43 -1.05
N PRO A 112 -12.75 0.74 -0.07
CA PRO A 112 -12.10 -0.34 0.67
C PRO A 112 -11.53 -1.44 -0.24
N ASP A 113 -12.24 -1.81 -1.30
CA ASP A 113 -11.83 -2.84 -2.25
C ASP A 113 -10.67 -2.41 -3.17
N HIS A 114 -10.29 -1.13 -3.16
CA HIS A 114 -9.06 -0.66 -3.77
C HIS A 114 -7.83 -0.97 -2.91
N VAL A 115 -8.00 -1.24 -1.62
CA VAL A 115 -6.87 -1.47 -0.71
C VAL A 115 -6.55 -2.96 -0.65
N MET A 116 -5.35 -3.33 -1.10
CA MET A 116 -4.80 -4.67 -0.95
C MET A 116 -3.84 -4.69 0.23
N VAL A 117 -4.10 -5.59 1.17
CA VAL A 117 -3.31 -5.72 2.39
C VAL A 117 -2.55 -7.03 2.38
N TYR A 118 -1.23 -6.94 2.23
CA TYR A 118 -0.36 -8.09 2.35
C TYR A 118 -0.34 -8.60 3.80
N MET A 119 -0.42 -9.91 3.95
CA MET A 119 -0.28 -10.60 5.23
C MET A 119 0.92 -11.54 5.12
N LEU A 120 2.03 -11.22 5.79
CA LEU A 120 3.15 -12.13 5.90
C LEU A 120 2.73 -13.35 6.73
N CYS A 121 2.92 -14.55 6.17
CA CYS A 121 2.48 -15.81 6.79
C CYS A 121 3.67 -16.73 7.03
N GLY A 122 3.78 -17.26 8.26
CA GLY A 122 4.85 -18.18 8.65
C GLY A 122 6.17 -17.49 8.99
N PHE A 123 6.19 -16.20 9.26
CA PHE A 123 7.37 -15.48 9.75
C PHE A 123 7.51 -15.58 11.28
N TRP A 124 6.41 -15.41 12.00
CA TRP A 124 6.41 -15.47 13.45
C TRP A 124 6.30 -16.93 13.91
N PRO A 125 7.20 -17.39 14.81
CA PRO A 125 7.23 -18.82 15.24
C PRO A 125 5.94 -19.25 15.94
N ASP A 126 5.22 -18.33 16.57
CA ASP A 126 3.98 -18.54 17.31
C ASP A 126 2.71 -18.28 16.48
N GLU A 127 2.86 -17.96 15.19
CA GLU A 127 1.72 -17.74 14.31
C GLU A 127 0.96 -19.04 14.03
N THR A 128 -0.31 -19.05 14.36
CA THR A 128 -1.21 -20.17 14.09
C THR A 128 -2.04 -19.96 12.81
N GLN A 129 -2.67 -21.03 12.32
CA GLN A 129 -3.67 -20.93 11.25
C GLN A 129 -4.84 -20.02 11.66
N THR A 130 -5.24 -20.08 12.93
CA THR A 130 -6.31 -19.22 13.48
C THR A 130 -5.92 -17.74 13.39
N ASP A 131 -4.65 -17.39 13.62
CA ASP A 131 -4.18 -16.00 13.50
C ASP A 131 -4.20 -15.50 12.06
N ARG A 132 -3.81 -16.35 11.11
CA ARG A 132 -3.88 -16.04 9.66
C ARG A 132 -5.32 -15.82 9.22
N GLU A 133 -6.23 -16.71 9.63
CA GLU A 133 -7.65 -16.63 9.31
C GLU A 133 -8.32 -15.43 9.97
N TYR A 134 -7.97 -15.10 11.20
CA TYR A 134 -8.44 -13.90 11.88
C TYR A 134 -8.09 -12.63 11.09
N ARG A 135 -6.83 -12.48 10.68
CA ARG A 135 -6.38 -11.31 9.87
C ARG A 135 -7.15 -11.24 8.55
N ARG A 136 -7.26 -12.37 7.83
CA ARG A 136 -8.02 -12.44 6.58
C ARG A 136 -9.46 -11.97 6.77
N LYS A 137 -10.14 -12.52 7.76
CA LYS A 137 -11.55 -12.20 8.05
C LYS A 137 -11.72 -10.72 8.39
N ARG A 138 -10.90 -10.20 9.29
CA ARG A 138 -10.94 -8.77 9.68
C ARG A 138 -10.78 -7.83 8.48
N LEU A 139 -9.89 -8.15 7.55
CA LEU A 139 -9.71 -7.36 6.33
C LEU A 139 -10.90 -7.47 5.39
N ARG A 140 -11.46 -8.67 5.21
CA ARG A 140 -12.68 -8.86 4.42
C ARG A 140 -13.88 -8.13 5.02
N ASP A 141 -14.04 -8.17 6.32
CA ASP A 141 -15.16 -7.52 7.03
C ASP A 141 -15.13 -5.98 6.87
N CYS A 142 -13.96 -5.37 6.71
CA CYS A 142 -13.84 -3.94 6.38
C CYS A 142 -13.84 -3.65 4.86
N GLY A 143 -14.01 -4.66 4.01
CA GLY A 143 -14.06 -4.54 2.55
C GLY A 143 -12.71 -4.47 1.85
N ALA A 144 -11.60 -4.53 2.58
CA ALA A 144 -10.25 -4.58 2.00
C ALA A 144 -9.95 -5.96 1.40
N ARG A 145 -8.94 -6.02 0.52
CA ARG A 145 -8.50 -7.26 -0.12
C ARG A 145 -7.29 -7.85 0.60
N PRO A 146 -7.43 -8.93 1.37
CA PRO A 146 -6.29 -9.62 1.94
C PRO A 146 -5.48 -10.33 0.86
N TYR A 147 -4.16 -10.33 1.00
CA TYR A 147 -3.25 -11.09 0.14
C TYR A 147 -2.22 -11.82 1.02
N ALA A 148 -2.36 -13.14 1.12
CA ALA A 148 -1.43 -13.95 1.92
C ALA A 148 -0.09 -14.09 1.19
N ARG A 149 0.99 -13.76 1.89
CA ARG A 149 2.36 -13.79 1.38
C ARG A 149 3.19 -14.78 2.20
N PRO A 150 3.45 -16.00 1.70
CA PRO A 150 4.24 -16.99 2.42
C PRO A 150 5.68 -16.53 2.64
N TYR A 151 6.13 -16.49 3.89
CA TYR A 151 7.55 -16.34 4.24
C TYR A 151 8.26 -17.68 4.09
N VAL A 152 7.67 -18.75 4.65
CA VAL A 152 8.07 -20.13 4.41
C VAL A 152 7.00 -20.82 3.57
N ARG A 153 7.43 -21.63 2.59
CA ARG A 153 6.52 -22.28 1.63
C ARG A 153 6.16 -23.70 2.07
N THR A 154 5.50 -23.83 3.22
CA THR A 154 4.90 -25.11 3.61
C THR A 154 3.64 -25.38 2.79
N LYS A 155 3.22 -26.67 2.68
CA LYS A 155 1.97 -27.04 2.00
C LYS A 155 0.75 -26.31 2.58
N GLU A 156 0.71 -26.15 3.90
CA GLU A 156 -0.35 -25.47 4.63
C GLU A 156 -0.42 -24.00 4.25
N ILE A 157 0.71 -23.27 4.34
CA ILE A 157 0.74 -21.81 4.07
C ILE A 157 0.49 -21.52 2.60
N VAL A 158 1.02 -22.33 1.69
CA VAL A 158 0.73 -22.21 0.25
C VAL A 158 -0.74 -22.51 -0.05
N GLY A 159 -1.32 -23.50 0.64
CA GLY A 159 -2.76 -23.79 0.56
C GLY A 159 -3.61 -22.60 1.04
N PHE A 160 -3.24 -22.01 2.17
CA PHE A 160 -3.87 -20.79 2.68
C PHE A 160 -3.77 -19.62 1.68
N GLN A 161 -2.58 -19.38 1.10
CA GLN A 161 -2.40 -18.34 0.09
C GLN A 161 -3.37 -18.54 -1.09
N ARG A 162 -3.42 -19.74 -1.66
CA ARG A 162 -4.31 -20.04 -2.80
C ARG A 162 -5.77 -19.78 -2.46
N TRP A 163 -6.19 -20.14 -1.28
CA TRP A 163 -7.56 -19.93 -0.82
C TRP A 163 -7.88 -18.44 -0.59
N VAL A 164 -6.91 -17.63 -0.11
CA VAL A 164 -7.11 -16.19 0.11
C VAL A 164 -7.19 -15.40 -1.20
N VAL A 165 -6.38 -15.80 -2.18
CA VAL A 165 -6.18 -15.06 -3.44
C VAL A 165 -7.13 -15.56 -4.56
N GLY A 166 -7.53 -16.82 -4.52
CA GLY A 166 -8.45 -17.44 -5.48
C GLY A 166 -9.88 -17.15 -5.17
#